data_3a7b1cd4a618c5f09e9dbe429f2b6dc0
#
_entry.id   3a7b1cd4a618c5f09e9dbe429f2b6dc0
#
_cell.length_a   1.000
_cell.length_b   1.000
_cell.length_c   1.000
_cell.angle_alpha   90.00
_cell.angle_beta   90.00
_cell.angle_gamma   90.00
#
_symmetry.space_group_name_H-M   'P 1'
#
loop_
_entity.id
_entity.type
_entity.pdbx_description
1 polymer ?
#
loop_
_entity_poly.entity_id
_entity_poly.type
_entity_poly.pdbx_seq_one_letter_code
_entity_poly.pdbx_strand_id
1 'polypeptide(L)'
;MLIVKKFGGTSVANKERIFNVARRCIEDYKKGNDVVVVLSAMGKYTDELITMAKDINDKPPKREMDMLFTIGEQMSVALMSMAMDSLGVPAVSLNAFQVAMHTTSAHGSARLKKIDAARIRRELDNRRIVVVTGFQGIDKYNDYTTLGRGGSDTTAVALAAALHADACEIYTDVDGVYTADPRKAVSYTHLTLPTTLG
;
A
#
# COMPACT_ATOMS: atom_id res chain seq x y z
N MET A 1 -17.40 10.20 1.86
CA MET A 1 -17.03 8.77 2.03
C MET A 1 -15.53 8.67 2.23
N LEU A 2 -15.07 7.65 2.95
CA LEU A 2 -13.65 7.28 3.04
C LEU A 2 -13.39 6.07 2.14
N ILE A 3 -12.45 6.23 1.21
CA ILE A 3 -12.10 5.20 0.22
C ILE A 3 -10.62 4.83 0.37
N VAL A 4 -10.35 3.54 0.55
CA VAL A 4 -8.99 2.99 0.48
C VAL A 4 -8.78 2.40 -0.91
N LYS A 5 -7.73 2.83 -1.60
CA LYS A 5 -7.39 2.36 -2.95
C LYS A 5 -6.00 1.71 -2.93
N LYS A 6 -5.87 0.52 -3.47
CA LYS A 6 -4.57 -0.14 -3.63
C LYS A 6 -4.20 -0.29 -5.09
N PHE A 7 -2.97 0.06 -5.41
CA PHE A 7 -2.40 -0.13 -6.75
C PHE A 7 -1.13 -0.98 -6.67
N GLY A 8 -1.03 -1.95 -7.58
CA GLY A 8 0.15 -2.81 -7.71
C GLY A 8 1.33 -2.11 -8.40
N GLY A 9 2.48 -2.78 -8.42
CA GLY A 9 3.72 -2.22 -8.96
C GLY A 9 3.64 -1.88 -10.45
N THR A 10 2.92 -2.65 -11.24
CA THR A 10 2.71 -2.37 -12.68
C THR A 10 1.94 -1.07 -12.90
N SER A 11 1.02 -0.73 -12.01
CA SER A 11 0.22 0.50 -12.09
C SER A 11 1.02 1.77 -11.78
N VAL A 12 2.20 1.64 -11.17
CA VAL A 12 3.09 2.76 -10.81
C VAL A 12 4.50 2.59 -11.40
N ALA A 13 4.64 1.80 -12.45
CA ALA A 13 5.93 1.38 -13.01
C ALA A 13 6.75 2.51 -13.62
N ASN A 14 6.15 3.63 -13.99
CA ASN A 14 6.82 4.77 -14.62
C ASN A 14 6.04 6.07 -14.36
N LYS A 15 6.63 7.20 -14.79
CA LYS A 15 6.06 8.53 -14.63
C LYS A 15 4.62 8.64 -15.15
N GLU A 16 4.35 8.15 -16.35
CA GLU A 16 3.02 8.24 -16.98
C GLU A 16 1.98 7.51 -16.13
N ARG A 17 2.29 6.29 -15.68
CA ARG A 17 1.41 5.47 -14.85
C ARG A 17 1.17 6.09 -13.48
N ILE A 18 2.20 6.67 -12.85
CA ILE A 18 2.06 7.41 -11.59
C ILE A 18 1.05 8.55 -11.76
N PHE A 19 1.16 9.35 -12.82
CA PHE A 19 0.22 10.43 -13.08
C PHE A 19 -1.19 9.93 -13.37
N ASN A 20 -1.35 8.80 -14.06
CA ASN A 20 -2.66 8.19 -14.30
C ASN A 20 -3.34 7.78 -12.98
N VAL A 21 -2.60 7.14 -12.08
CA VAL A 21 -3.10 6.79 -10.74
C VAL A 21 -3.41 8.04 -9.93
N ALA A 22 -2.52 9.04 -9.94
CA ALA A 22 -2.73 10.30 -9.23
C ALA A 22 -4.04 10.97 -9.66
N ARG A 23 -4.29 11.11 -10.96
CA ARG A 23 -5.54 11.70 -11.49
C ARG A 23 -6.76 10.95 -11.03
N ARG A 24 -6.73 9.61 -11.06
CA ARG A 24 -7.83 8.75 -10.61
C ARG A 24 -8.15 8.97 -9.12
N CYS A 25 -7.14 9.07 -8.28
CA CYS A 25 -7.33 9.35 -6.85
C CYS A 25 -7.86 10.79 -6.63
N ILE A 26 -7.37 11.74 -7.39
CA ILE A 26 -7.79 13.16 -7.33
C ILE A 26 -9.25 13.33 -7.74
N GLU A 27 -9.75 12.55 -8.69
CA GLU A 27 -11.17 12.59 -9.09
C GLU A 27 -12.09 12.29 -7.89
N ASP A 28 -11.78 11.27 -7.09
CA ASP A 28 -12.59 10.96 -5.91
C ASP A 28 -12.40 11.98 -4.79
N TYR A 29 -11.19 12.47 -4.59
CA TYR A 29 -10.92 13.57 -3.66
C TYR A 29 -11.72 14.83 -4.01
N LYS A 30 -11.79 15.22 -5.28
CA LYS A 30 -12.55 16.39 -5.75
C LYS A 30 -14.07 16.24 -5.57
N LYS A 31 -14.57 15.01 -5.52
CA LYS A 31 -15.97 14.72 -5.16
C LYS A 31 -16.26 14.87 -3.66
N GLY A 32 -15.27 15.27 -2.86
CA GLY A 32 -15.41 15.46 -1.42
C GLY A 32 -15.11 14.20 -0.58
N ASN A 33 -14.62 13.14 -1.20
CA ASN A 33 -14.24 11.93 -0.47
C ASN A 33 -12.86 12.09 0.21
N ASP A 34 -12.67 11.35 1.30
CA ASP A 34 -11.36 11.10 1.89
C ASP A 34 -10.73 9.91 1.17
N VAL A 35 -9.47 10.05 0.78
CA VAL A 35 -8.78 9.04 -0.04
C VAL A 35 -7.48 8.61 0.63
N VAL A 36 -7.34 7.31 0.86
CA VAL A 36 -6.12 6.64 1.29
C VAL A 36 -5.65 5.73 0.17
N VAL A 37 -4.39 5.86 -0.22
CA VAL A 37 -3.81 5.11 -1.33
C VAL A 37 -2.71 4.20 -0.80
N VAL A 38 -2.77 2.92 -1.11
CA VAL A 38 -1.73 1.93 -0.76
C VAL A 38 -0.98 1.54 -2.01
N LEU A 39 0.33 1.66 -2.00
CA LEU A 39 1.18 1.37 -3.14
C LEU A 39 2.18 0.26 -2.86
N SER A 40 2.40 -0.56 -3.88
CA SER A 40 3.54 -1.48 -4.00
C SER A 40 4.77 -0.74 -4.55
N ALA A 41 5.94 -1.38 -4.50
CA ALA A 41 7.14 -0.92 -5.19
C ALA A 41 6.90 -0.80 -6.71
N MET A 42 7.61 0.09 -7.37
CA MET A 42 7.45 0.38 -8.81
C MET A 42 7.93 -0.80 -9.65
N GLY A 43 7.07 -1.29 -10.55
CA GLY A 43 7.43 -2.27 -11.57
C GLY A 43 8.15 -3.49 -10.99
N LYS A 44 9.38 -3.72 -11.43
CA LYS A 44 10.26 -4.82 -11.00
C LYS A 44 11.31 -4.41 -9.97
N TYR A 45 11.15 -3.25 -9.32
CA TYR A 45 12.20 -2.72 -8.44
C TYR A 45 12.53 -3.65 -7.27
N THR A 46 11.55 -4.37 -6.73
CA THR A 46 11.80 -5.40 -5.70
C THR A 46 12.73 -6.51 -6.21
N ASP A 47 12.59 -6.95 -7.45
CA ASP A 47 13.46 -7.96 -8.07
C ASP A 47 14.88 -7.42 -8.24
N GLU A 48 15.05 -6.15 -8.57
CA GLU A 48 16.35 -5.48 -8.64
C GLU A 48 17.02 -5.43 -7.27
N LEU A 49 16.29 -5.11 -6.22
CA LEU A 49 16.81 -5.12 -4.84
C LEU A 49 17.24 -6.53 -4.40
N ILE A 50 16.49 -7.56 -4.78
CA ILE A 50 16.86 -8.97 -4.52
C ILE A 50 18.18 -9.31 -5.22
N THR A 51 18.33 -8.89 -6.47
CA THR A 51 19.55 -9.12 -7.25
C THR A 51 20.75 -8.44 -6.59
N MET A 52 20.63 -7.15 -6.24
CA MET A 52 21.70 -6.41 -5.55
C MET A 52 22.11 -7.08 -4.23
N ALA A 53 21.16 -7.55 -3.43
CA ALA A 53 21.44 -8.22 -2.18
C ALA A 53 22.21 -9.52 -2.39
N LYS A 54 21.84 -10.32 -3.39
CA LYS A 54 22.49 -11.58 -3.72
C LYS A 54 23.88 -11.40 -4.30
N ASP A 55 24.12 -10.32 -5.02
CA ASP A 55 25.45 -9.97 -5.52
C ASP A 55 26.45 -9.67 -4.38
N ILE A 56 25.94 -9.20 -3.25
CA ILE A 56 26.73 -8.91 -2.04
C ILE A 56 26.86 -10.15 -1.13
N ASN A 57 25.77 -10.90 -0.99
CA ASN A 57 25.71 -12.07 -0.11
C ASN A 57 24.74 -13.11 -0.68
N ASP A 58 25.21 -14.32 -0.99
CA ASP A 58 24.39 -15.41 -1.52
C ASP A 58 23.23 -15.80 -0.61
N LYS A 59 23.36 -15.56 0.70
CA LYS A 59 22.36 -15.88 1.72
C LYS A 59 22.12 -14.66 2.63
N PRO A 60 21.53 -13.60 2.10
CA PRO A 60 21.34 -12.38 2.89
C PRO A 60 20.40 -12.64 4.07
N PRO A 61 20.69 -12.08 5.27
CA PRO A 61 19.81 -12.21 6.41
C PRO A 61 18.42 -11.62 6.13
N LYS A 62 17.37 -12.32 6.54
CA LYS A 62 15.99 -11.90 6.27
C LYS A 62 15.64 -10.52 6.84
N ARG A 63 16.18 -10.19 8.01
CA ARG A 63 16.02 -8.87 8.62
C ARG A 63 16.57 -7.76 7.72
N GLU A 64 17.76 -7.96 7.15
CA GLU A 64 18.38 -6.99 6.25
C GLU A 64 17.67 -6.92 4.88
N MET A 65 17.13 -8.05 4.43
CA MET A 65 16.23 -8.05 3.25
C MET A 65 14.99 -7.22 3.48
N ASP A 66 14.34 -7.33 4.65
CA ASP A 66 13.19 -6.51 4.99
C ASP A 66 13.54 -5.02 5.04
N MET A 67 14.69 -4.66 5.64
CA MET A 67 15.20 -3.30 5.62
C MET A 67 15.38 -2.78 4.19
N LEU A 68 15.98 -3.59 3.32
CA LEU A 68 16.22 -3.22 1.92
C LEU A 68 14.90 -3.07 1.13
N PHE A 69 13.95 -3.98 1.30
CA PHE A 69 12.67 -3.93 0.59
C PHE A 69 11.85 -2.69 0.89
N THR A 70 11.96 -2.12 2.09
CA THR A 70 11.20 -0.92 2.45
C THR A 70 11.49 0.29 1.56
N ILE A 71 12.64 0.30 0.88
CA ILE A 71 13.01 1.37 -0.04
C ILE A 71 12.04 1.45 -1.23
N GLY A 72 11.61 0.30 -1.75
CA GLY A 72 10.77 0.22 -2.94
C GLY A 72 9.43 0.94 -2.78
N GLU A 73 8.70 0.61 -1.73
CA GLU A 73 7.41 1.24 -1.47
C GLU A 73 7.56 2.69 -1.03
N GLN A 74 8.60 3.02 -0.26
CA GLN A 74 8.86 4.41 0.15
C GLN A 74 9.10 5.31 -1.06
N MET A 75 9.83 4.83 -2.07
CA MET A 75 10.01 5.55 -3.33
C MET A 75 8.67 5.77 -4.04
N SER A 76 7.84 4.73 -4.16
CA SER A 76 6.52 4.83 -4.82
C SER A 76 5.62 5.88 -4.17
N VAL A 77 5.48 5.85 -2.85
CA VAL A 77 4.58 6.76 -2.13
C VAL A 77 5.07 8.21 -2.16
N ALA A 78 6.38 8.42 -2.10
CA ALA A 78 6.96 9.76 -2.19
C ALA A 78 6.74 10.36 -3.58
N LEU A 79 7.02 9.62 -4.65
CA LEU A 79 6.80 10.07 -6.02
C LEU A 79 5.32 10.30 -6.33
N MET A 80 4.43 9.46 -5.82
CA MET A 80 2.98 9.64 -5.95
C MET A 80 2.51 10.93 -5.28
N SER A 81 2.98 11.19 -4.06
CA SER A 81 2.63 12.42 -3.34
C SER A 81 3.14 13.67 -4.07
N MET A 82 4.35 13.63 -4.63
CA MET A 82 4.89 14.70 -5.47
C MET A 82 4.05 14.91 -6.75
N ALA A 83 3.59 13.82 -7.38
CA ALA A 83 2.73 13.91 -8.55
C ALA A 83 1.38 14.57 -8.22
N MET A 84 0.76 14.21 -7.10
CA MET A 84 -0.48 14.84 -6.64
C MET A 84 -0.30 16.32 -6.32
N ASP A 85 0.79 16.67 -5.64
CA ASP A 85 1.13 18.06 -5.34
C ASP A 85 1.31 18.88 -6.63
N SER A 86 2.02 18.34 -7.63
CA SER A 86 2.18 18.99 -8.93
C SER A 86 0.87 19.19 -9.69
N LEU A 87 -0.16 18.43 -9.37
CA LEU A 87 -1.53 18.59 -9.89
C LEU A 87 -2.42 19.47 -8.99
N GLY A 88 -1.83 20.14 -8.00
CA GLY A 88 -2.52 21.08 -7.12
C GLY A 88 -3.36 20.44 -6.01
N VAL A 89 -3.11 19.18 -5.67
CA VAL A 89 -3.83 18.49 -4.60
C VAL A 89 -2.88 18.08 -3.47
N PRO A 90 -3.14 18.51 -2.23
CA PRO A 90 -2.28 18.21 -1.10
C PRO A 90 -2.30 16.71 -0.79
N ALA A 91 -1.12 16.12 -0.71
CA ALA A 91 -0.93 14.72 -0.37
C ALA A 91 0.22 14.54 0.63
N VAL A 92 0.23 13.44 1.35
CA VAL A 92 1.29 13.06 2.27
C VAL A 92 1.61 11.59 2.13
N SER A 93 2.90 11.26 2.02
CA SER A 93 3.39 9.89 2.03
C SER A 93 3.73 9.43 3.45
N LEU A 94 3.32 8.23 3.82
CA LEU A 94 3.58 7.61 5.11
C LEU A 94 4.08 6.18 4.92
N ASN A 95 5.13 5.81 5.65
CA ASN A 95 5.60 4.43 5.69
C ASN A 95 5.00 3.66 6.88
N ALA A 96 5.30 2.38 6.98
CA ALA A 96 4.79 1.50 8.03
C ALA A 96 5.14 1.95 9.45
N PHE A 97 6.30 2.58 9.64
CA PHE A 97 6.70 3.14 10.94
C PHE A 97 5.81 4.32 11.34
N GLN A 98 5.54 5.23 10.41
CA GLN A 98 4.75 6.44 10.66
C GLN A 98 3.26 6.16 10.92
N VAL A 99 2.74 5.05 10.41
CA VAL A 99 1.36 4.58 10.64
C VAL A 99 1.29 3.44 11.66
N ALA A 100 2.41 3.13 12.33
CA ALA A 100 2.52 2.12 13.37
C ALA A 100 1.86 0.77 12.98
N MET A 101 2.25 0.24 11.84
CA MET A 101 1.80 -1.09 11.38
C MET A 101 2.55 -2.19 12.10
N HIS A 102 2.09 -2.55 13.29
CA HIS A 102 2.73 -3.56 14.13
C HIS A 102 2.51 -4.97 13.60
N THR A 103 3.59 -5.74 13.52
CA THR A 103 3.61 -7.12 13.04
C THR A 103 4.29 -8.07 14.01
N THR A 104 4.30 -9.35 13.66
CA THR A 104 5.21 -10.34 14.26
C THR A 104 6.64 -10.08 13.76
N SER A 105 7.65 -10.63 14.47
CA SER A 105 9.07 -10.53 14.09
C SER A 105 9.51 -11.62 13.10
N ALA A 106 8.57 -12.21 12.35
CA ALA A 106 8.88 -13.22 11.34
C ALA A 106 9.30 -12.53 10.02
N HIS A 107 10.56 -12.09 9.94
CA HIS A 107 11.08 -11.40 8.76
C HIS A 107 10.83 -12.17 7.45
N GLY A 108 10.39 -11.45 6.41
CA GLY A 108 10.02 -11.98 5.10
C GLY A 108 8.60 -12.59 5.02
N SER A 109 7.94 -12.82 6.15
CA SER A 109 6.58 -13.37 6.22
C SER A 109 5.85 -12.95 7.50
N ALA A 110 6.02 -11.71 7.89
CA ALA A 110 5.41 -11.16 9.09
C ALA A 110 3.87 -11.12 8.97
N ARG A 111 3.20 -11.24 10.10
CA ARG A 111 1.74 -11.12 10.20
C ARG A 111 1.37 -9.83 10.88
N LEU A 112 0.44 -9.11 10.28
CA LEU A 112 -0.09 -7.87 10.85
C LEU A 112 -0.83 -8.17 12.16
N LYS A 113 -0.57 -7.36 13.19
CA LYS A 113 -1.18 -7.46 14.53
C LYS A 113 -2.09 -6.29 14.82
N LYS A 114 -1.62 -5.07 14.53
CA LYS A 114 -2.32 -3.84 14.90
C LYS A 114 -1.87 -2.70 13.99
N ILE A 115 -2.78 -1.79 13.69
CA ILE A 115 -2.51 -0.51 13.03
C ILE A 115 -2.99 0.60 13.94
N ASP A 116 -2.20 1.66 14.10
CA ASP A 116 -2.65 2.90 14.69
C ASP A 116 -3.06 3.87 13.57
N ALA A 117 -4.36 4.05 13.41
CA ALA A 117 -4.93 4.90 12.39
C ALA A 117 -4.91 6.41 12.73
N ALA A 118 -4.45 6.81 13.90
CA ALA A 118 -4.54 8.19 14.36
C ALA A 118 -3.79 9.17 13.45
N ARG A 119 -2.60 8.80 12.96
CA ARG A 119 -1.85 9.65 12.03
C ARG A 119 -2.59 9.83 10.71
N ILE A 120 -3.15 8.76 10.16
CA ILE A 120 -3.89 8.83 8.89
C ILE A 120 -5.13 9.72 9.04
N ARG A 121 -5.90 9.54 10.11
CA ARG A 121 -7.09 10.36 10.36
C ARG A 121 -6.75 11.84 10.46
N ARG A 122 -5.70 12.20 11.18
CA ARG A 122 -5.25 13.59 11.28
C ARG A 122 -4.91 14.19 9.91
N GLU A 123 -4.28 13.44 9.03
CA GLU A 123 -3.95 13.93 7.69
C GLU A 123 -5.20 14.06 6.81
N LEU A 124 -6.15 13.13 6.93
CA LEU A 124 -7.45 13.23 6.25
C LEU A 124 -8.26 14.43 6.74
N ASP A 125 -8.28 14.70 8.06
CA ASP A 125 -8.93 15.88 8.65
C ASP A 125 -8.33 17.19 8.11
N ASN A 126 -7.04 17.19 7.80
CA ASN A 126 -6.36 18.30 7.11
C ASN A 126 -6.59 18.31 5.60
N ARG A 127 -7.53 17.55 5.09
CA ARG A 127 -7.88 17.44 3.66
C ARG A 127 -6.68 17.11 2.78
N ARG A 128 -5.87 16.15 3.18
CA ARG A 128 -4.80 15.56 2.38
C ARG A 128 -5.18 14.18 1.88
N ILE A 129 -4.77 13.84 0.66
CA ILE A 129 -4.72 12.44 0.25
C ILE A 129 -3.56 11.77 0.99
N VAL A 130 -3.81 10.63 1.62
CA VAL A 130 -2.78 9.89 2.37
C VAL A 130 -2.29 8.73 1.52
N VAL A 131 -1.00 8.71 1.23
CA VAL A 131 -0.37 7.66 0.43
C VAL A 131 0.52 6.79 1.32
N VAL A 132 0.19 5.52 1.46
CA VAL A 132 0.79 4.61 2.44
C VAL A 132 1.54 3.48 1.73
N THR A 133 2.71 3.13 2.27
CA THR A 133 3.45 1.96 1.80
C THR A 133 2.67 0.67 2.09
N GLY A 134 2.44 -0.13 1.06
CA GLY A 134 1.98 -1.51 1.23
C GLY A 134 3.10 -2.44 1.67
N PHE A 135 2.78 -3.68 2.01
CA PHE A 135 3.71 -4.77 2.22
C PHE A 135 4.57 -4.70 3.49
N GLN A 136 4.78 -3.52 4.08
CA GLN A 136 5.71 -3.31 5.20
C GLN A 136 4.98 -3.25 6.55
N GLY A 137 5.72 -3.59 7.59
CA GLY A 137 5.34 -3.41 8.98
C GLY A 137 6.55 -3.14 9.86
N ILE A 138 6.31 -3.02 11.15
CA ILE A 138 7.33 -2.92 12.19
C ILE A 138 7.06 -3.95 13.28
N ASP A 139 8.11 -4.55 13.80
CA ASP A 139 7.97 -5.49 14.91
C ASP A 139 8.12 -4.81 16.28
N LYS A 140 8.16 -5.61 17.34
CA LYS A 140 8.29 -5.13 18.73
C LYS A 140 9.61 -4.41 19.03
N TYR A 141 10.60 -4.56 18.17
CA TYR A 141 11.90 -3.88 18.28
C TYR A 141 11.97 -2.63 17.39
N ASN A 142 10.88 -2.29 16.70
CA ASN A 142 10.82 -1.27 15.67
C ASN A 142 11.68 -1.60 14.43
N ASP A 143 12.02 -2.86 14.23
CA ASP A 143 12.62 -3.32 13.00
C ASP A 143 11.57 -3.41 11.90
N TYR A 144 11.94 -3.02 10.69
CA TYR A 144 11.08 -3.23 9.54
C TYR A 144 10.86 -4.71 9.26
N THR A 145 9.64 -5.04 8.93
CA THR A 145 9.22 -6.37 8.52
C THR A 145 8.48 -6.28 7.19
N THR A 146 8.45 -7.38 6.44
CA THR A 146 7.61 -7.48 5.26
C THR A 146 6.58 -8.59 5.43
N LEU A 147 5.37 -8.31 4.95
CA LEU A 147 4.29 -9.28 4.89
C LEU A 147 4.59 -10.27 3.74
N GLY A 148 4.04 -11.44 3.77
CA GLY A 148 4.22 -12.41 2.68
C GLY A 148 3.54 -11.99 1.37
N ARG A 149 3.32 -12.95 0.48
CA ARG A 149 2.63 -12.72 -0.80
C ARG A 149 1.27 -12.06 -0.58
N GLY A 150 0.92 -11.12 -1.46
CA GLY A 150 -0.30 -10.34 -1.33
C GLY A 150 -0.26 -9.30 -0.21
N GLY A 151 0.93 -8.98 0.30
CA GLY A 151 1.12 -8.09 1.46
C GLY A 151 0.53 -6.70 1.27
N SER A 152 0.62 -6.11 0.08
CA SER A 152 0.00 -4.78 -0.18
C SER A 152 -1.52 -4.84 -0.17
N ASP A 153 -2.13 -5.93 -0.63
CA ASP A 153 -3.58 -6.15 -0.54
C ASP A 153 -3.99 -6.32 0.92
N THR A 154 -3.22 -7.09 1.69
CA THR A 154 -3.41 -7.23 3.14
C THR A 154 -3.33 -5.89 3.85
N THR A 155 -2.35 -5.04 3.50
CA THR A 155 -2.23 -3.69 4.04
C THR A 155 -3.49 -2.86 3.74
N ALA A 156 -3.98 -2.88 2.50
CA ALA A 156 -5.15 -2.10 2.09
C ALA A 156 -6.41 -2.53 2.85
N VAL A 157 -6.67 -3.83 2.94
CA VAL A 157 -7.83 -4.36 3.67
C VAL A 157 -7.74 -4.03 5.16
N ALA A 158 -6.56 -4.19 5.77
CA ALA A 158 -6.37 -3.89 7.18
C ALA A 158 -6.52 -2.39 7.49
N LEU A 159 -6.01 -1.52 6.62
CA LEU A 159 -6.23 -0.07 6.74
C LEU A 159 -7.70 0.31 6.59
N ALA A 160 -8.39 -0.28 5.61
CA ALA A 160 -9.82 -0.04 5.42
C ALA A 160 -10.63 -0.44 6.66
N ALA A 161 -10.30 -1.57 7.27
CA ALA A 161 -10.92 -2.02 8.52
C ALA A 161 -10.61 -1.08 9.69
N ALA A 162 -9.34 -0.72 9.90
CA ALA A 162 -8.91 0.15 11.00
C ALA A 162 -9.47 1.58 10.89
N LEU A 163 -9.71 2.04 9.69
CA LEU A 163 -10.27 3.36 9.38
C LEU A 163 -11.81 3.34 9.27
N HIS A 164 -12.47 2.18 9.34
CA HIS A 164 -13.89 2.04 9.04
C HIS A 164 -14.24 2.67 7.69
N ALA A 165 -13.46 2.33 6.66
CA ALA A 165 -13.66 2.87 5.32
C ALA A 165 -14.98 2.41 4.71
N ASP A 166 -15.59 3.27 3.90
CA ASP A 166 -16.83 2.97 3.17
C ASP A 166 -16.57 2.02 1.99
N ALA A 167 -15.35 2.06 1.42
CA ALA A 167 -14.94 1.18 0.32
C ALA A 167 -13.44 0.86 0.38
N CYS A 168 -13.08 -0.34 -0.08
CA CYS A 168 -11.70 -0.74 -0.34
C CYS A 168 -11.61 -1.26 -1.78
N GLU A 169 -10.87 -0.54 -2.62
CA GLU A 169 -10.72 -0.84 -4.03
C GLU A 169 -9.32 -1.36 -4.30
N ILE A 170 -9.22 -2.58 -4.83
CA ILE A 170 -7.94 -3.20 -5.20
C ILE A 170 -7.82 -3.21 -6.72
N TYR A 171 -6.89 -2.44 -7.25
CA TYR A 171 -6.57 -2.36 -8.66
C TYR A 171 -5.41 -3.28 -8.98
N THR A 172 -5.62 -4.19 -9.91
CA THR A 172 -4.62 -5.15 -10.39
C THR A 172 -4.48 -5.04 -11.90
N ASP A 173 -3.53 -5.74 -12.46
CA ASP A 173 -3.35 -5.93 -13.90
C ASP A 173 -4.32 -6.97 -14.51
N VAL A 174 -5.19 -7.57 -13.69
CA VAL A 174 -6.34 -8.37 -14.11
C VAL A 174 -7.64 -7.58 -13.94
N ASP A 175 -8.71 -7.98 -14.63
CA ASP A 175 -9.96 -7.24 -14.71
C ASP A 175 -10.78 -7.21 -13.40
N GLY A 176 -10.25 -7.72 -12.29
CA GLY A 176 -10.93 -7.68 -10.99
C GLY A 176 -10.44 -8.71 -9.98
N VAL A 177 -11.14 -8.82 -8.86
CA VAL A 177 -10.92 -9.88 -7.86
C VAL A 177 -11.79 -11.06 -8.20
N TYR A 178 -11.20 -12.24 -8.30
CA TYR A 178 -11.88 -13.45 -8.73
C TYR A 178 -11.98 -14.45 -7.57
N THR A 179 -13.11 -15.11 -7.45
CA THR A 179 -13.34 -16.20 -6.51
C THR A 179 -12.82 -17.55 -7.02
N ALA A 180 -12.46 -17.60 -8.30
CA ALA A 180 -11.93 -18.77 -9.00
C ALA A 180 -10.97 -18.33 -10.13
N ASP A 181 -10.64 -19.19 -11.08
CA ASP A 181 -9.82 -18.87 -12.24
C ASP A 181 -10.39 -17.62 -12.98
N PRO A 182 -9.60 -16.52 -13.14
CA PRO A 182 -10.05 -15.29 -13.76
C PRO A 182 -10.62 -15.47 -15.19
N ARG A 183 -10.25 -16.54 -15.90
CA ARG A 183 -10.76 -16.87 -17.22
C ARG A 183 -12.16 -17.48 -17.19
N LYS A 184 -12.68 -17.82 -15.99
CA LYS A 184 -13.95 -18.54 -15.79
C LYS A 184 -14.86 -17.86 -14.74
N ALA A 185 -14.39 -16.85 -14.05
CA ALA A 185 -15.11 -16.20 -12.95
C ALA A 185 -15.61 -14.81 -13.31
N VAL A 186 -16.72 -14.40 -12.66
CA VAL A 186 -17.21 -13.02 -12.72
C VAL A 186 -16.29 -12.13 -11.92
N SER A 187 -15.81 -11.01 -12.47
CA SER A 187 -14.95 -10.08 -11.75
C SER A 187 -15.75 -9.18 -10.82
N TYR A 188 -15.24 -8.99 -9.62
CA TYR A 188 -15.76 -7.99 -8.69
C TYR A 188 -14.77 -6.83 -8.62
N THR A 189 -15.21 -5.63 -8.95
CA THR A 189 -14.42 -4.41 -8.87
C THR A 189 -14.49 -3.74 -7.51
N HIS A 190 -15.40 -4.17 -6.64
CA HIS A 190 -15.62 -3.64 -5.30
C HIS A 190 -15.71 -4.78 -4.27
N LEU A 191 -14.93 -4.66 -3.20
CA LEU A 191 -15.12 -5.43 -1.97
C LEU A 191 -15.77 -4.49 -0.94
N THR A 192 -17.02 -4.73 -0.61
CA THR A 192 -17.64 -4.12 0.57
C THR A 192 -17.16 -4.89 1.81
N LEU A 193 -16.58 -4.17 2.78
CA LEU A 193 -16.22 -4.78 4.05
C LEU A 193 -17.47 -5.19 4.81
N PRO A 194 -17.53 -6.40 5.39
CA PRO A 194 -18.63 -6.77 6.27
C PRO A 194 -18.66 -5.82 7.48
N THR A 195 -19.83 -5.28 7.77
CA THR A 195 -20.08 -4.29 8.84
C THR A 195 -20.05 -4.89 10.25
N THR A 196 -19.79 -6.18 10.39
CA THR A 196 -19.74 -6.86 11.69
C THR A 196 -18.58 -7.82 11.75
N LEU A 197 -17.52 -7.42 12.44
CA LEU A 197 -16.69 -8.37 13.15
C LEU A 197 -17.35 -8.59 14.52
N GLY A 198 -18.09 -9.69 14.64
CA GLY A 198 -18.53 -10.21 15.93
C GLY A 198 -17.36 -10.78 16.71
#